data_08f4c3b68b096e09edc421626407a0a6
#
_entry.id   08f4c3b68b096e09edc421626407a0a6
#
_cell.length_a   1.000
_cell.length_b   1.000
_cell.length_c   1.000
_cell.angle_alpha   90.00
_cell.angle_beta   90.00
_cell.angle_gamma   90.00
#
_symmetry.space_group_name_H-M   'P 1'
#
loop_
_entity.id
_entity.type
_entity.pdbx_description
1 polymer ?
#
loop_
_entity_poly.entity_id
_entity_poly.type
_entity_poly.pdbx_seq_one_letter_code
_entity_poly.pdbx_strand_id
1 'polypeptide(L)'
;ASISWGADTEVDETDLVPRMGILYKKFSTEAFTGLVVKYYADGQIKTKSEYKNGLEVKIYEQYYENGQVEFAGTLKDGLRDGLWEFNYENGQLLRKVVYKKNEWEGLVETYRESGQLLSKGAYKSGKEHGVWEHYKESNDLEYRAHYTDGVKDGLWEQYHDNGQLKMLGNWKAGN
;
A
#
# COMPACT_ATOMS: atom_id res chain seq x y z
N ALA A 1 10.09 12.36 -1.22
CA ALA A 1 11.55 12.27 -1.23
C ALA A 1 11.95 11.41 -2.42
N SER A 2 12.61 12.01 -3.41
CA SER A 2 13.16 11.28 -4.56
C SER A 2 14.20 10.28 -4.06
N ILE A 3 13.95 9.00 -4.26
CA ILE A 3 14.91 7.95 -3.99
C ILE A 3 15.95 7.99 -5.11
N SER A 4 17.23 8.31 -4.79
CA SER A 4 18.30 8.22 -5.76
C SER A 4 18.65 6.74 -5.95
N TRP A 5 18.33 6.21 -7.11
CA TRP A 5 18.78 4.91 -7.56
C TRP A 5 20.30 4.97 -7.81
N GLY A 6 21.06 4.07 -7.22
CA GLY A 6 22.48 3.91 -7.55
C GLY A 6 22.62 3.51 -9.02
N ALA A 7 23.51 4.17 -9.75
CA ALA A 7 23.60 4.18 -11.20
C ALA A 7 23.97 2.85 -11.90
N ASP A 8 24.00 1.70 -11.24
CA ASP A 8 24.83 0.60 -11.74
C ASP A 8 24.13 -0.71 -12.04
N THR A 9 22.92 -0.80 -12.44
CA THR A 9 22.44 -2.00 -13.16
C THR A 9 20.92 -2.08 -13.24
N GLU A 10 20.31 -1.19 -14.00
CA GLU A 10 18.96 -1.42 -14.49
C GLU A 10 19.02 -2.50 -15.58
N VAL A 11 18.25 -3.57 -15.42
CA VAL A 11 18.22 -4.70 -16.35
C VAL A 11 16.79 -5.04 -16.69
N ASP A 12 16.52 -5.27 -17.98
CA ASP A 12 15.25 -5.82 -18.45
C ASP A 12 15.06 -7.24 -17.90
N GLU A 13 13.84 -7.57 -17.46
CA GLU A 13 13.54 -8.92 -16.96
C GLU A 13 13.90 -10.02 -17.98
N THR A 14 13.79 -9.72 -19.27
CA THR A 14 14.10 -10.69 -20.33
C THR A 14 15.58 -11.11 -20.36
N ASP A 15 16.48 -10.36 -19.73
CA ASP A 15 17.90 -10.70 -19.59
C ASP A 15 18.22 -11.54 -18.36
N LEU A 16 17.21 -11.91 -17.60
CA LEU A 16 17.33 -12.64 -16.35
C LEU A 16 16.74 -14.05 -16.46
N VAL A 17 17.25 -14.96 -15.63
CA VAL A 17 16.75 -16.32 -15.50
C VAL A 17 16.65 -16.72 -14.02
N PRO A 18 15.50 -17.23 -13.58
CA PRO A 18 15.37 -17.77 -12.24
C PRO A 18 15.95 -19.21 -12.20
N ARG A 19 16.69 -19.53 -11.14
CA ARG A 19 17.18 -20.86 -10.82
C ARG A 19 16.95 -21.11 -9.34
N MET A 20 16.08 -22.10 -9.00
CA MET A 20 15.72 -22.43 -7.62
C MET A 20 15.28 -21.22 -6.77
N GLY A 21 14.50 -20.31 -7.38
CA GLY A 21 14.00 -19.10 -6.70
C GLY A 21 15.01 -17.94 -6.58
N ILE A 22 16.21 -18.11 -7.11
CA ILE A 22 17.25 -17.08 -7.17
C ILE A 22 17.37 -16.54 -8.60
N LEU A 23 17.42 -15.24 -8.77
CA LEU A 23 17.52 -14.56 -10.05
C LEU A 23 18.98 -14.36 -10.47
N TYR A 24 19.29 -14.68 -11.73
CA TYR A 24 20.63 -14.56 -12.34
C TYR A 24 20.53 -13.79 -13.66
N LYS A 25 21.58 -13.09 -14.06
CA LYS A 25 21.72 -12.68 -15.46
C LYS A 25 21.90 -13.92 -16.34
N LYS A 26 21.37 -13.89 -17.57
CA LYS A 26 21.62 -14.94 -18.56
C LYS A 26 23.14 -15.19 -18.68
N PHE A 27 23.52 -16.45 -18.73
CA PHE A 27 24.91 -16.91 -18.83
C PHE A 27 25.82 -16.56 -17.63
N SER A 28 25.28 -16.05 -16.50
CA SER A 28 26.00 -15.81 -15.27
C SER A 28 25.82 -16.95 -14.27
N THR A 29 26.84 -17.19 -13.45
CA THR A 29 26.78 -18.05 -12.25
C THR A 29 26.58 -17.25 -10.99
N GLU A 30 26.74 -15.91 -11.06
CA GLU A 30 26.54 -15.02 -9.92
C GLU A 30 25.08 -14.57 -9.84
N ALA A 31 24.50 -14.62 -8.63
CA ALA A 31 23.16 -14.16 -8.35
C ALA A 31 23.03 -12.65 -8.62
N PHE A 32 21.94 -12.24 -9.25
CA PHE A 32 21.73 -10.85 -9.67
C PHE A 32 21.59 -9.90 -8.48
N THR A 33 22.24 -8.75 -8.56
CA THR A 33 22.03 -7.60 -7.66
C THR A 33 21.83 -6.36 -8.51
N GLY A 34 20.73 -5.65 -8.33
CA GLY A 34 20.39 -4.46 -9.10
C GLY A 34 18.89 -4.24 -9.24
N LEU A 35 18.53 -3.33 -10.14
CA LEU A 35 17.16 -2.98 -10.46
C LEU A 35 16.67 -3.83 -11.64
N VAL A 36 15.52 -4.49 -11.47
CA VAL A 36 14.81 -5.19 -12.54
C VAL A 36 13.65 -4.34 -12.98
N VAL A 37 13.54 -4.11 -14.28
CA VAL A 37 12.46 -3.37 -14.91
C VAL A 37 11.71 -4.29 -15.87
N LYS A 38 10.39 -4.24 -15.81
CA LYS A 38 9.47 -4.85 -16.79
C LYS A 38 8.73 -3.75 -17.52
N TYR A 39 8.42 -4.03 -18.78
CA TYR A 39 7.72 -3.07 -19.64
C TYR A 39 6.37 -3.62 -20.09
N TYR A 40 5.45 -2.72 -20.37
CA TYR A 40 4.26 -2.98 -21.16
C TYR A 40 4.63 -3.21 -22.64
N ALA A 41 3.69 -3.69 -23.43
CA ALA A 41 3.89 -3.94 -24.86
C ALA A 41 4.22 -2.67 -25.68
N ASP A 42 3.81 -1.51 -25.19
CA ASP A 42 4.07 -0.19 -25.77
C ASP A 42 5.43 0.41 -25.36
N GLY A 43 6.19 -0.29 -24.50
CA GLY A 43 7.50 0.13 -24.00
C GLY A 43 7.46 1.00 -22.73
N GLN A 44 6.29 1.28 -22.17
CA GLN A 44 6.20 1.97 -20.88
C GLN A 44 6.55 1.02 -19.74
N ILE A 45 7.10 1.58 -18.66
CA ILE A 45 7.48 0.79 -17.48
C ILE A 45 6.22 0.23 -16.82
N LYS A 46 6.22 -1.08 -16.57
CA LYS A 46 5.18 -1.80 -15.86
C LYS A 46 5.52 -2.03 -14.39
N THR A 47 6.75 -2.48 -14.10
CA THR A 47 7.20 -2.68 -12.71
C THR A 47 8.66 -2.33 -12.56
N LYS A 48 9.05 -1.93 -11.35
CA LYS A 48 10.44 -1.82 -10.89
C LYS A 48 10.61 -2.56 -9.59
N SER A 49 11.67 -3.37 -9.49
CA SER A 49 12.00 -4.13 -8.29
C SER A 49 13.50 -4.14 -8.03
N GLU A 50 13.91 -3.96 -6.79
CA GLU A 50 15.31 -4.07 -6.39
C GLU A 50 15.61 -5.50 -5.92
N TYR A 51 16.68 -6.08 -6.48
CA TYR A 51 17.17 -7.42 -6.13
C TYR A 51 18.53 -7.34 -5.47
N LYS A 52 18.79 -8.20 -4.50
CA LYS A 52 20.10 -8.41 -3.89
C LYS A 52 20.37 -9.90 -3.76
N ASN A 53 21.50 -10.34 -4.31
CA ASN A 53 21.87 -11.76 -4.35
C ASN A 53 20.74 -12.64 -4.93
N GLY A 54 20.07 -12.15 -5.98
CA GLY A 54 18.99 -12.83 -6.67
C GLY A 54 17.64 -12.86 -5.96
N LEU A 55 17.54 -12.23 -4.79
CA LEU A 55 16.29 -12.09 -4.03
C LEU A 55 15.76 -10.67 -4.12
N GLU A 56 14.46 -10.53 -4.28
CA GLU A 56 13.76 -9.25 -4.26
C GLU A 56 13.76 -8.71 -2.82
N VAL A 57 14.29 -7.50 -2.61
CA VAL A 57 14.67 -7.10 -1.26
C VAL A 57 14.08 -5.79 -0.78
N LYS A 58 13.69 -4.85 -1.68
CA LYS A 58 13.47 -3.52 -1.13
C LYS A 58 12.28 -2.77 -1.68
N ILE A 59 12.28 -2.40 -2.90
CA ILE A 59 11.26 -1.53 -3.47
C ILE A 59 10.55 -2.29 -4.57
N TYR A 60 9.22 -2.29 -4.48
CA TYR A 60 8.37 -2.77 -5.54
C TYR A 60 7.46 -1.62 -5.95
N GLU A 61 7.58 -1.21 -7.21
CA GLU A 61 6.70 -0.22 -7.83
C GLU A 61 5.99 -0.86 -9.02
N GLN A 62 4.69 -0.68 -9.09
CA GLN A 62 3.89 -1.00 -10.25
C GLN A 62 3.27 0.27 -10.82
N TYR A 63 3.16 0.31 -12.13
CA TYR A 63 2.69 1.46 -12.89
C TYR A 63 1.46 1.09 -13.70
N TYR A 64 0.55 2.03 -13.85
CA TYR A 64 -0.51 1.99 -14.87
C TYR A 64 0.06 2.17 -16.28
N GLU A 65 -0.72 1.81 -17.30
CA GLU A 65 -0.35 2.03 -18.70
C GLU A 65 -0.18 3.52 -19.06
N ASN A 66 -0.76 4.45 -18.28
CA ASN A 66 -0.55 5.89 -18.43
C ASN A 66 0.74 6.41 -17.78
N GLY A 67 1.58 5.52 -17.21
CA GLY A 67 2.85 5.85 -16.57
C GLY A 67 2.74 6.35 -15.11
N GLN A 68 1.55 6.48 -14.57
CA GLN A 68 1.36 6.82 -13.16
C GLN A 68 1.64 5.60 -12.29
N VAL A 69 2.20 5.83 -11.08
CA VAL A 69 2.40 4.75 -10.11
C VAL A 69 1.04 4.23 -9.65
N GLU A 70 0.78 2.94 -9.82
CA GLU A 70 -0.39 2.24 -9.30
C GLU A 70 -0.23 1.95 -7.83
N PHE A 71 0.90 1.33 -7.47
CA PHE A 71 1.26 1.15 -6.06
C PHE A 71 2.77 1.03 -5.88
N ALA A 72 3.22 1.36 -4.67
CA ALA A 72 4.61 1.25 -4.27
C ALA A 72 4.73 0.86 -2.79
N GLY A 73 5.79 0.13 -2.46
CA GLY A 73 6.06 -0.26 -1.08
C GLY A 73 7.36 -1.05 -0.95
N THR A 74 7.59 -1.55 0.25
CA THR A 74 8.79 -2.33 0.56
C THR A 74 8.46 -3.79 0.76
N LEU A 75 9.37 -4.65 0.29
CA LEU A 75 9.35 -6.08 0.55
C LEU A 75 10.46 -6.43 1.54
N LYS A 76 10.18 -7.38 2.42
CA LYS A 76 11.16 -8.02 3.29
C LYS A 76 10.93 -9.51 3.22
N ASP A 77 11.97 -10.24 2.81
CA ASP A 77 11.90 -11.69 2.60
C ASP A 77 10.75 -12.10 1.64
N GLY A 78 10.50 -11.28 0.59
CA GLY A 78 9.42 -11.49 -0.39
C GLY A 78 8.01 -11.16 0.12
N LEU A 79 7.86 -10.64 1.34
CA LEU A 79 6.59 -10.27 1.94
C LEU A 79 6.47 -8.74 2.03
N ARG A 80 5.25 -8.20 1.86
CA ARG A 80 4.99 -6.78 2.12
C ARG A 80 5.29 -6.46 3.58
N ASP A 81 6.17 -5.46 3.81
CA ASP A 81 6.57 -5.03 5.15
C ASP A 81 6.89 -3.53 5.12
N GLY A 82 6.27 -2.76 6.00
CA GLY A 82 6.35 -1.30 6.00
C GLY A 82 5.21 -0.61 5.28
N LEU A 83 5.40 0.66 4.95
CA LEU A 83 4.41 1.49 4.29
C LEU A 83 4.22 1.10 2.83
N TRP A 84 2.95 0.96 2.42
CA TRP A 84 2.52 0.80 1.04
C TRP A 84 1.55 1.91 0.66
N GLU A 85 1.75 2.48 -0.51
CA GLU A 85 0.89 3.48 -1.11
C GLU A 85 0.27 2.93 -2.39
N PHE A 86 -1.02 3.16 -2.55
CA PHE A 86 -1.82 2.79 -3.72
C PHE A 86 -2.42 4.06 -4.29
N ASN A 87 -2.40 4.22 -5.59
CA ASN A 87 -2.93 5.40 -6.26
C ASN A 87 -4.02 5.04 -7.25
N TYR A 88 -4.85 6.01 -7.58
CA TYR A 88 -5.76 5.98 -8.71
C TYR A 88 -4.99 6.21 -10.03
N GLU A 89 -5.61 5.89 -11.16
CA GLU A 89 -5.04 6.13 -12.50
C GLU A 89 -4.74 7.61 -12.78
N ASN A 90 -5.43 8.55 -12.10
CA ASN A 90 -5.15 9.98 -12.19
C ASN A 90 -3.93 10.42 -11.34
N GLY A 91 -3.24 9.47 -10.67
CA GLY A 91 -2.09 9.69 -9.82
C GLY A 91 -2.42 10.16 -8.39
N GLN A 92 -3.69 10.39 -8.08
CA GLN A 92 -4.11 10.74 -6.72
C GLN A 92 -4.00 9.51 -5.81
N LEU A 93 -3.61 9.77 -4.57
CA LEU A 93 -3.50 8.72 -3.56
C LEU A 93 -4.86 8.09 -3.28
N LEU A 94 -4.95 6.76 -3.41
CA LEU A 94 -6.11 5.96 -3.01
C LEU A 94 -6.01 5.50 -1.56
N ARG A 95 -4.84 5.00 -1.16
CA ARG A 95 -4.64 4.41 0.17
C ARG A 95 -3.19 4.42 0.60
N LYS A 96 -2.98 4.70 1.90
CA LYS A 96 -1.76 4.38 2.62
C LYS A 96 -2.06 3.31 3.66
N VAL A 97 -1.23 2.29 3.73
CA VAL A 97 -1.38 1.21 4.70
C VAL A 97 -0.03 0.65 5.10
N VAL A 98 0.11 0.31 6.36
CA VAL A 98 1.31 -0.37 6.86
C VAL A 98 1.08 -1.87 6.83
N TYR A 99 2.05 -2.59 6.26
CA TYR A 99 2.09 -4.05 6.25
C TYR A 99 3.16 -4.57 7.20
N LYS A 100 2.90 -5.73 7.75
CA LYS A 100 3.86 -6.57 8.45
C LYS A 100 3.65 -8.01 8.01
N LYS A 101 4.62 -8.53 7.24
CA LYS A 101 4.57 -9.90 6.68
C LYS A 101 3.27 -10.20 5.91
N ASN A 102 2.89 -9.30 5.00
CA ASN A 102 1.65 -9.35 4.20
C ASN A 102 0.34 -9.07 4.97
N GLU A 103 0.36 -8.87 6.27
CA GLU A 103 -0.83 -8.49 7.04
C GLU A 103 -0.87 -6.98 7.27
N TRP A 104 -2.06 -6.39 7.27
CA TRP A 104 -2.23 -4.99 7.64
C TRP A 104 -1.95 -4.82 9.13
N GLU A 105 -1.06 -3.90 9.45
CA GLU A 105 -0.62 -3.64 10.83
C GLU A 105 -0.34 -2.14 11.02
N GLY A 106 -1.08 -1.49 11.90
CA GLY A 106 -0.94 -0.05 12.12
C GLY A 106 -1.91 0.79 11.30
N LEU A 107 -1.53 2.03 11.03
CA LEU A 107 -2.42 3.04 10.43
C LEU A 107 -2.77 2.72 8.98
N VAL A 108 -4.01 3.02 8.62
CA VAL A 108 -4.52 3.05 7.25
C VAL A 108 -5.25 4.37 7.02
N GLU A 109 -5.05 4.94 5.85
CA GLU A 109 -5.78 6.10 5.35
C GLU A 109 -6.28 5.76 3.95
N THR A 110 -7.55 6.05 3.67
CA THR A 110 -8.16 5.86 2.35
C THR A 110 -8.71 7.19 1.87
N TYR A 111 -8.49 7.49 0.60
CA TYR A 111 -8.84 8.75 -0.03
C TYR A 111 -9.78 8.50 -1.20
N ARG A 112 -10.56 9.51 -1.55
CA ARG A 112 -11.36 9.56 -2.77
C ARG A 112 -10.48 9.91 -3.96
N GLU A 113 -10.94 9.64 -5.16
CA GLU A 113 -10.26 10.03 -6.39
C GLU A 113 -10.08 11.56 -6.54
N SER A 114 -10.87 12.34 -5.82
CA SER A 114 -10.70 13.80 -5.66
C SER A 114 -9.53 14.21 -4.76
N GLY A 115 -8.86 13.23 -4.10
CA GLY A 115 -7.80 13.46 -3.12
C GLY A 115 -8.29 13.74 -1.69
N GLN A 116 -9.61 13.78 -1.46
CA GLN A 116 -10.19 14.00 -0.14
C GLN A 116 -10.11 12.74 0.72
N LEU A 117 -9.83 12.90 2.02
CA LEU A 117 -9.81 11.79 2.97
C LEU A 117 -11.22 11.16 3.08
N LEU A 118 -11.32 9.86 2.83
CA LEU A 118 -12.56 9.09 2.99
C LEU A 118 -12.65 8.46 4.37
N SER A 119 -11.56 7.82 4.80
CA SER A 119 -11.51 7.16 6.11
C SER A 119 -10.11 7.00 6.62
N LYS A 120 -9.96 6.89 7.94
CA LYS A 120 -8.71 6.50 8.59
C LYS A 120 -8.99 5.66 9.83
N GLY A 121 -8.05 4.80 10.16
CA GLY A 121 -8.10 3.93 11.32
C GLY A 121 -6.82 3.14 11.47
N ALA A 122 -6.90 2.05 12.22
CA ALA A 122 -5.76 1.15 12.39
C ALA A 122 -6.19 -0.31 12.27
N TYR A 123 -5.25 -1.12 11.82
CA TYR A 123 -5.34 -2.58 11.83
C TYR A 123 -4.36 -3.17 12.85
N LYS A 124 -4.74 -4.27 13.43
CA LYS A 124 -3.89 -5.11 14.26
C LYS A 124 -4.08 -6.56 13.81
N SER A 125 -3.00 -7.18 13.34
CA SER A 125 -3.03 -8.55 12.79
C SER A 125 -4.15 -8.75 11.75
N GLY A 126 -4.25 -7.82 10.78
CA GLY A 126 -5.22 -7.85 9.69
C GLY A 126 -6.66 -7.52 10.06
N LYS A 127 -6.94 -7.12 11.31
CA LYS A 127 -8.28 -6.79 11.80
C LYS A 127 -8.37 -5.32 12.21
N GLU A 128 -9.51 -4.67 11.96
CA GLU A 128 -9.78 -3.31 12.42
C GLU A 128 -9.64 -3.22 13.94
N HIS A 129 -8.94 -2.19 14.42
CA HIS A 129 -8.67 -2.00 15.83
C HIS A 129 -8.60 -0.51 16.19
N GLY A 130 -9.14 -0.14 17.35
CA GLY A 130 -9.17 1.24 17.82
C GLY A 130 -10.23 2.08 17.13
N VAL A 131 -9.99 3.39 17.07
CA VAL A 131 -10.93 4.36 16.49
C VAL A 131 -10.82 4.38 14.98
N TRP A 132 -11.96 4.26 14.30
CA TRP A 132 -12.13 4.48 12.88
C TRP A 132 -12.97 5.71 12.62
N GLU A 133 -12.52 6.55 11.72
CA GLU A 133 -13.19 7.78 11.30
C GLU A 133 -13.53 7.74 9.81
N HIS A 134 -14.74 8.16 9.47
CA HIS A 134 -15.22 8.28 8.10
C HIS A 134 -15.65 9.72 7.84
N TYR A 135 -15.33 10.21 6.64
CA TYR A 135 -15.50 11.60 6.25
C TYR A 135 -16.42 11.74 5.04
N LYS A 136 -17.23 12.79 5.03
CA LYS A 136 -18.06 13.21 3.89
C LYS A 136 -17.20 13.81 2.78
N GLU A 137 -17.80 14.07 1.63
CA GLU A 137 -17.16 14.81 0.54
C GLU A 137 -16.81 16.26 0.92
N SER A 138 -17.52 16.85 1.89
CA SER A 138 -17.20 18.14 2.49
C SER A 138 -15.96 18.15 3.39
N ASN A 139 -15.31 17.00 3.62
CA ASN A 139 -14.26 16.74 4.61
C ASN A 139 -14.73 16.78 6.08
N ASP A 140 -16.03 16.92 6.31
CA ASP A 140 -16.56 16.85 7.66
C ASP A 140 -16.63 15.39 8.13
N LEU A 141 -16.44 15.19 9.43
CA LEU A 141 -16.59 13.86 10.03
C LEU A 141 -18.04 13.39 9.88
N GLU A 142 -18.24 12.24 9.26
CA GLU A 142 -19.55 11.61 9.10
C GLU A 142 -19.88 10.75 10.31
N TYR A 143 -18.97 9.86 10.65
CA TYR A 143 -19.05 9.04 11.86
C TYR A 143 -17.69 8.58 12.32
N ARG A 144 -17.60 8.20 13.59
CA ARG A 144 -16.51 7.41 14.12
C ARG A 144 -17.02 6.25 14.96
N ALA A 145 -16.28 5.17 14.97
CA ALA A 145 -16.62 3.97 15.69
C ALA A 145 -15.36 3.31 16.29
N HIS A 146 -15.52 2.68 17.43
CA HIS A 146 -14.48 1.87 18.04
C HIS A 146 -14.58 0.41 17.57
N TYR A 147 -13.43 -0.19 17.23
CA TYR A 147 -13.31 -1.58 16.83
C TYR A 147 -12.32 -2.33 17.71
N THR A 148 -12.65 -3.58 18.02
CA THR A 148 -11.77 -4.54 18.68
C THR A 148 -11.79 -5.83 17.89
N ASP A 149 -10.64 -6.22 17.33
CA ASP A 149 -10.45 -7.45 16.56
C ASP A 149 -11.45 -7.61 15.37
N GLY A 150 -11.75 -6.49 14.67
CA GLY A 150 -12.63 -6.44 13.50
C GLY A 150 -14.12 -6.31 13.81
N VAL A 151 -14.47 -6.19 15.10
CA VAL A 151 -15.86 -6.07 15.56
C VAL A 151 -16.07 -4.70 16.19
N LYS A 152 -17.20 -4.05 15.91
CA LYS A 152 -17.57 -2.80 16.61
C LYS A 152 -17.71 -3.09 18.10
N ASP A 153 -16.94 -2.41 18.91
CA ASP A 153 -16.92 -2.56 20.36
C ASP A 153 -16.51 -1.24 21.01
N GLY A 154 -17.43 -0.59 21.70
CA GLY A 154 -17.25 0.71 22.30
C GLY A 154 -18.07 1.81 21.63
N LEU A 155 -17.61 3.04 21.79
CA LEU A 155 -18.32 4.25 21.38
C LEU A 155 -18.49 4.34 19.88
N TRP A 156 -19.70 4.72 19.43
CA TRP A 156 -20.05 5.08 18.07
C TRP A 156 -20.76 6.43 18.07
N GLU A 157 -20.33 7.30 17.16
CA GLU A 157 -20.85 8.66 17.01
C GLU A 157 -21.13 8.93 15.56
N GLN A 158 -22.27 9.55 15.27
CA GLN A 158 -22.64 10.04 13.93
C GLN A 158 -22.91 11.53 14.00
N TYR A 159 -22.57 12.26 12.94
CA TYR A 159 -22.64 13.72 12.89
C TYR A 159 -23.54 14.21 11.75
N HIS A 160 -24.22 15.32 11.98
CA HIS A 160 -24.94 16.07 10.95
C HIS A 160 -23.97 16.80 10.00
N ASP A 161 -24.51 17.38 8.91
CA ASP A 161 -23.69 18.17 7.97
C ASP A 161 -23.15 19.47 8.59
N ASN A 162 -23.78 19.95 9.64
CA ASN A 162 -23.32 21.12 10.40
C ASN A 162 -22.29 20.76 11.52
N GLY A 163 -21.80 19.51 11.55
CA GLY A 163 -20.83 19.03 12.52
C GLY A 163 -21.39 18.72 13.91
N GLN A 164 -22.70 18.93 14.15
CA GLN A 164 -23.30 18.60 15.43
C GLN A 164 -23.51 17.07 15.56
N LEU A 165 -23.42 16.56 16.76
CA LEU A 165 -23.66 15.16 17.06
C LEU A 165 -25.12 14.80 16.73
N LYS A 166 -25.31 13.83 15.86
CA LYS A 166 -26.61 13.32 15.44
C LYS A 166 -27.05 12.14 16.27
N MET A 167 -26.13 11.21 16.51
CA MET A 167 -26.39 9.99 17.25
C MET A 167 -25.14 9.55 18.02
N LEU A 168 -25.39 9.04 19.20
CA LEU A 168 -24.38 8.47 20.07
C LEU A 168 -24.84 7.08 20.50
N GLY A 169 -24.00 6.10 20.39
CA GLY A 169 -24.27 4.74 20.79
C GLY A 169 -23.04 4.06 21.38
N ASN A 170 -23.24 2.92 21.95
CA ASN A 170 -22.18 2.06 22.43
C ASN A 170 -22.43 0.63 21.99
N TRP A 171 -21.48 0.05 21.30
CA TRP A 171 -21.51 -1.34 20.85
C TRP A 171 -20.81 -2.22 21.89
N LYS A 172 -21.33 -3.43 22.09
CA LYS A 172 -20.67 -4.44 22.89
C LYS A 172 -20.55 -5.71 22.05
N ALA A 173 -19.31 -6.03 21.65
CA ALA A 173 -18.99 -7.21 20.84
C ALA A 173 -19.87 -7.37 19.58
N GLY A 174 -20.19 -6.24 18.89
CA GLY A 174 -20.95 -6.24 17.64
C GLY A 174 -22.48 -6.18 17.77
N ASN A 175 -23.02 -6.07 18.98
CA ASN A 175 -24.47 -5.96 19.25
C ASN A 175 -24.85 -4.59 19.84
#